data_28e2e4b65458c587e6f4b0ddc3e6b3d2
#
_entry.id   28e2e4b65458c587e6f4b0ddc3e6b3d2
#
_cell.length_a   1.000
_cell.length_b   1.000
_cell.length_c   1.000
_cell.angle_alpha   90.00
_cell.angle_beta   90.00
_cell.angle_gamma   90.00
#
_symmetry.space_group_name_H-M   'P 1'
#
loop_
_entity.id
_entity.type
_entity.pdbx_description
1 polymer ?
#
loop_
_entity_poly.entity_id
_entity_poly.type
_entity_poly.pdbx_seq_one_letter_code
_entity_poly.pdbx_strand_id
1 'polypeptide(L)'
;MSEVYKKQVGGSHYQSMMIQPSEFINKNNLPFAEGNAIKYLCRHKQKGQKQDLEKAIHYCQMAIDRDYPEKKDFLEEAEKEKKELEESYKESVRQTKERKNFHAKAIDGYSE
;
A
#
# COMPACT_ATOMS: atom_id res chain seq x y z
N MET A 1 22.36 30.68 -2.29
CA MET A 1 21.08 30.10 -1.86
C MET A 1 20.11 31.22 -1.46
N SER A 2 18.90 31.14 -1.88
CA SER A 2 17.89 32.15 -1.52
C SER A 2 17.57 32.11 -0.03
N GLU A 3 17.40 33.28 0.58
CA GLU A 3 17.09 33.39 2.01
C GLU A 3 15.78 32.71 2.39
N VAL A 4 14.83 32.62 1.45
CA VAL A 4 13.52 32.02 1.72
C VAL A 4 13.64 30.53 2.07
N TYR A 5 14.63 29.82 1.56
CA TYR A 5 14.84 28.40 1.89
C TYR A 5 15.56 28.18 3.21
N LYS A 6 16.24 29.18 3.73
CA LYS A 6 16.91 29.13 5.04
C LYS A 6 15.94 29.36 6.19
N LYS A 7 14.80 29.98 5.92
CA LYS A 7 13.79 30.30 6.92
C LYS A 7 12.77 29.19 7.01
N GLN A 8 12.57 28.65 8.21
CA GLN A 8 11.57 27.62 8.45
C GLN A 8 10.49 28.13 9.39
N VAL A 9 9.24 28.09 8.92
CA VAL A 9 8.07 28.49 9.70
C VAL A 9 7.54 27.25 10.43
N GLY A 10 7.33 27.36 11.74
CA GLY A 10 6.74 26.29 12.53
C GLY A 10 7.72 25.25 13.07
N GLY A 11 9.03 25.53 13.02
CA GLY A 11 10.02 24.63 13.57
C GLY A 11 11.40 24.79 12.97
N SER A 12 12.34 23.94 13.40
CA SER A 12 13.74 24.01 12.96
C SER A 12 14.27 22.67 12.44
N HIS A 13 13.39 21.71 12.20
CA HIS A 13 13.79 20.33 11.88
C HIS A 13 14.48 20.14 10.52
N TYR A 14 14.44 21.14 9.63
CA TYR A 14 15.16 21.09 8.35
C TYR A 14 16.38 22.01 8.31
N GLN A 15 16.58 22.87 9.31
CA GLN A 15 17.62 23.91 9.25
C GLN A 15 19.04 23.35 9.22
N SER A 16 19.27 22.19 9.79
CA SER A 16 20.60 21.55 9.81
C SER A 16 20.94 20.82 8.50
N MET A 17 20.01 20.72 7.56
CA MET A 17 20.23 20.00 6.32
C MET A 17 21.06 20.86 5.32
N MET A 18 21.99 20.24 4.60
CA MET A 18 22.80 20.92 3.61
C MET A 18 21.95 21.49 2.49
N ILE A 19 20.93 20.75 2.06
CA ILE A 19 19.96 21.20 1.06
C ILE A 19 18.59 21.03 1.71
N GLN A 20 17.83 22.11 1.78
CA GLN A 20 16.50 22.06 2.33
C GLN A 20 15.59 21.22 1.42
N PRO A 21 14.74 20.36 1.98
CA PRO A 21 13.81 19.57 1.16
C PRO A 21 12.94 20.44 0.26
N SER A 22 12.46 21.58 0.74
CA SER A 22 11.65 22.50 -0.07
C SER A 22 12.40 23.03 -1.28
N GLU A 23 13.68 23.37 -1.13
CA GLU A 23 14.52 23.83 -2.24
C GLU A 23 14.73 22.71 -3.27
N PHE A 24 15.05 21.52 -2.81
CA PHE A 24 15.23 20.33 -3.67
C PHE A 24 13.97 20.05 -4.47
N ILE A 25 12.82 20.03 -3.80
CA ILE A 25 11.53 19.72 -4.41
C ILE A 25 11.17 20.77 -5.48
N ASN A 26 11.27 22.04 -5.13
CA ASN A 26 10.89 23.13 -6.03
C ASN A 26 11.84 23.25 -7.22
N LYS A 27 13.15 23.15 -6.99
CA LYS A 27 14.14 23.28 -8.09
C LYS A 27 14.10 22.12 -9.06
N ASN A 28 13.70 20.95 -8.61
CA ASN A 28 13.53 19.78 -9.47
C ASN A 28 12.12 19.62 -10.02
N ASN A 29 11.22 20.55 -9.72
CA ASN A 29 9.82 20.52 -10.18
C ASN A 29 9.13 19.21 -9.85
N LEU A 30 9.33 18.70 -8.64
CA LEU A 30 8.74 17.44 -8.24
C LEU A 30 7.24 17.61 -7.95
N PRO A 31 6.41 16.62 -8.33
CA PRO A 31 4.99 16.69 -8.05
C PRO A 31 4.68 16.63 -6.54
N PHE A 32 3.43 16.91 -6.20
CA PHE A 32 2.96 17.01 -4.82
C PHE A 32 3.25 15.75 -3.99
N ALA A 33 2.91 14.58 -4.52
CA ALA A 33 3.06 13.32 -3.77
C ALA A 33 4.54 13.03 -3.49
N GLU A 34 5.39 13.11 -4.50
CA GLU A 34 6.83 12.88 -4.33
C GLU A 34 7.47 13.90 -3.39
N GLY A 35 7.07 15.17 -3.52
CA GLY A 35 7.56 16.23 -2.65
C GLY A 35 7.20 15.99 -1.19
N ASN A 36 5.97 15.61 -0.91
CA ASN A 36 5.57 15.30 0.45
C ASN A 36 6.24 14.05 1.00
N ALA A 37 6.42 13.01 0.19
CA ALA A 37 7.15 11.81 0.61
C ALA A 37 8.58 12.17 1.05
N ILE A 38 9.29 12.97 0.25
CA ILE A 38 10.65 13.41 0.56
C ILE A 38 10.67 14.20 1.87
N LYS A 39 9.74 15.11 2.04
CA LYS A 39 9.62 15.94 3.24
C LYS A 39 9.47 15.09 4.50
N TYR A 40 8.57 14.13 4.50
CA TYR A 40 8.35 13.26 5.66
C TYR A 40 9.54 12.32 5.90
N LEU A 41 10.18 11.82 4.85
CA LEU A 41 11.39 11.00 4.98
C LEU A 41 12.53 11.79 5.64
N CYS A 42 12.62 13.10 5.37
CA CYS A 42 13.67 13.92 5.95
C CYS A 42 13.44 14.30 7.41
N ARG A 43 12.19 14.32 7.88
CA ARG A 43 11.89 14.85 9.22
C ARG A 43 11.52 13.80 10.27
N HIS A 44 11.31 12.56 9.91
CA HIS A 44 10.71 11.56 10.81
C HIS A 44 11.48 11.38 12.14
N LYS A 45 12.81 11.44 12.12
CA LYS A 45 13.62 11.28 13.33
C LYS A 45 13.43 12.41 14.33
N GLN A 46 13.15 13.62 13.84
CA GLN A 46 13.07 14.82 14.65
C GLN A 46 11.65 15.19 15.05
N LYS A 47 10.62 14.66 14.37
CA LYS A 47 9.25 15.08 14.61
C LYS A 47 8.27 13.93 14.73
N GLY A 48 7.79 13.37 13.62
CA GLY A 48 6.67 12.45 13.59
C GLY A 48 7.01 10.97 13.74
N GLN A 49 8.27 10.61 13.70
CA GLN A 49 8.76 9.24 13.86
C GLN A 49 8.03 8.25 12.94
N LYS A 50 7.49 7.17 13.47
CA LYS A 50 6.78 6.15 12.69
C LYS A 50 5.64 6.73 11.85
N GLN A 51 4.89 7.67 12.40
CA GLN A 51 3.77 8.30 11.70
C GLN A 51 4.24 9.03 10.44
N ASP A 52 5.38 9.72 10.50
CA ASP A 52 5.94 10.40 9.32
C ASP A 52 6.35 9.40 8.24
N LEU A 53 6.92 8.26 8.62
CA LEU A 53 7.25 7.20 7.66
C LEU A 53 5.98 6.61 7.02
N GLU A 54 4.93 6.42 7.81
CA GLU A 54 3.65 5.96 7.29
C GLU A 54 3.04 6.97 6.31
N LYS A 55 3.17 8.27 6.60
CA LYS A 55 2.75 9.32 5.68
C LYS A 55 3.55 9.29 4.39
N ALA A 56 4.86 9.08 4.46
CA ALA A 56 5.72 8.96 3.27
C ALA A 56 5.27 7.79 2.40
N ILE A 57 4.94 6.66 3.00
CA ILE A 57 4.41 5.49 2.29
C ILE A 57 3.10 5.84 1.59
N HIS A 58 2.20 6.53 2.27
CA HIS A 58 0.92 6.95 1.72
C HIS A 58 1.09 7.86 0.49
N TYR A 59 2.00 8.82 0.55
CA TYR A 59 2.29 9.69 -0.59
C TYR A 59 2.94 8.92 -1.75
N CYS A 60 3.76 7.91 -1.47
CA CYS A 60 4.26 7.02 -2.52
C CYS A 60 3.13 6.24 -3.20
N GLN A 61 2.14 5.78 -2.45
CA GLN A 61 0.97 5.11 -3.00
C GLN A 61 0.16 6.04 -3.91
N MET A 62 0.03 7.31 -3.54
CA MET A 62 -0.61 8.31 -4.39
C MET A 62 0.12 8.48 -5.73
N ALA A 63 1.45 8.50 -5.69
CA ALA A 63 2.26 8.60 -6.90
C ALA A 63 2.09 7.37 -7.81
N ILE A 64 2.03 6.19 -7.22
CA ILE A 64 1.79 4.94 -7.95
C ILE A 64 0.42 4.99 -8.63
N ASP A 65 -0.62 5.38 -7.90
CA ASP A 65 -1.97 5.47 -8.46
C ASP A 65 -2.05 6.48 -9.62
N ARG A 66 -1.32 7.59 -9.51
CA ARG A 66 -1.32 8.63 -10.55
C ARG A 66 -0.63 8.14 -11.82
N ASP A 67 0.54 7.51 -11.68
CA ASP A 67 1.40 7.21 -12.84
C ASP A 67 1.26 5.78 -13.35
N TYR A 68 0.90 4.83 -12.50
CA TYR A 68 0.87 3.41 -12.85
C TYR A 68 -0.42 2.69 -12.42
N PRO A 69 -1.60 3.31 -12.58
CA PRO A 69 -2.83 2.73 -12.04
C PRO A 69 -3.19 1.38 -12.66
N GLU A 70 -3.01 1.23 -13.97
CA GLU A 70 -3.37 0.00 -14.68
C GLU A 70 -2.55 -1.20 -14.23
N LYS A 71 -1.23 -1.02 -14.03
CA LYS A 71 -0.36 -2.08 -13.58
C LYS A 71 -0.69 -2.53 -12.16
N LYS A 72 -0.93 -1.57 -11.26
CA LYS A 72 -1.27 -1.87 -9.87
C LYS A 72 -2.59 -2.61 -9.78
N ASP A 73 -3.63 -2.06 -10.40
CA ASP A 73 -4.98 -2.62 -10.36
C ASP A 73 -5.02 -4.01 -11.00
N PHE A 74 -4.34 -4.20 -12.13
CA PHE A 74 -4.27 -5.49 -12.81
C PHE A 74 -3.66 -6.57 -11.93
N LEU A 75 -2.54 -6.28 -11.29
CA LEU A 75 -1.84 -7.25 -10.42
C LEU A 75 -2.64 -7.57 -9.17
N GLU A 76 -3.20 -6.56 -8.51
CA GLU A 76 -4.01 -6.75 -7.31
C GLU A 76 -5.28 -7.53 -7.62
N GLU A 77 -5.97 -7.20 -8.70
CA GLU A 77 -7.17 -7.93 -9.14
C GLU A 77 -6.86 -9.36 -9.51
N ALA A 78 -5.76 -9.59 -10.23
CA ALA A 78 -5.35 -10.93 -10.62
C ALA A 78 -5.04 -11.81 -9.39
N GLU A 79 -4.34 -11.27 -8.40
CA GLU A 79 -4.07 -11.99 -7.16
C GLU A 79 -5.33 -12.27 -6.36
N LYS A 80 -6.23 -11.28 -6.30
CA LYS A 80 -7.50 -11.43 -5.60
C LYS A 80 -8.37 -12.50 -6.27
N GLU A 81 -8.51 -12.45 -7.58
CA GLU A 81 -9.27 -13.45 -8.34
C GLU A 81 -8.70 -14.86 -8.15
N LYS A 82 -7.37 -14.98 -8.17
CA LYS A 82 -6.70 -16.26 -7.95
C LYS A 82 -7.04 -16.82 -6.57
N LYS A 83 -6.97 -15.99 -5.53
CA LYS A 83 -7.34 -16.43 -4.17
C LYS A 83 -8.79 -16.84 -4.07
N GLU A 84 -9.70 -16.06 -4.64
CA GLU A 84 -11.13 -16.38 -4.63
C GLU A 84 -11.41 -17.69 -5.36
N LEU A 85 -10.77 -17.94 -6.49
CA LEU A 85 -10.90 -19.19 -7.23
C LEU A 85 -10.36 -20.39 -6.44
N GLU A 86 -9.22 -20.25 -5.79
CA GLU A 86 -8.65 -21.30 -4.96
C GLU A 86 -9.55 -21.64 -3.78
N GLU A 87 -10.10 -20.64 -3.09
CA GLU A 87 -11.02 -20.84 -1.98
C GLU A 87 -12.33 -21.48 -2.44
N SER A 88 -12.87 -21.00 -3.56
CA SER A 88 -14.09 -21.57 -4.15
C SER A 88 -13.89 -23.04 -4.53
N TYR A 89 -12.75 -23.37 -5.13
CA TYR A 89 -12.42 -24.75 -5.48
C TYR A 89 -12.32 -25.64 -4.24
N LYS A 90 -11.64 -25.17 -3.20
CA LYS A 90 -11.52 -25.92 -1.95
C LYS A 90 -12.88 -26.17 -1.31
N GLU A 91 -13.75 -25.19 -1.31
CA GLU A 91 -15.11 -25.30 -0.79
C GLU A 91 -15.93 -26.31 -1.61
N SER A 92 -15.84 -26.24 -2.93
CA SER A 92 -16.53 -27.20 -3.80
C SER A 92 -16.09 -28.63 -3.57
N VAL A 93 -14.78 -28.86 -3.40
CA VAL A 93 -14.23 -30.18 -3.11
C VAL A 93 -14.75 -30.70 -1.76
N ARG A 94 -14.77 -29.83 -0.74
CA ARG A 94 -15.29 -30.20 0.57
C ARG A 94 -16.76 -30.57 0.52
N GLN A 95 -17.58 -29.76 -0.13
CA GLN A 95 -19.02 -30.05 -0.29
C GLN A 95 -19.27 -31.35 -1.04
N THR A 96 -18.51 -31.63 -2.08
CA THR A 96 -18.64 -32.87 -2.83
C THR A 96 -18.33 -34.08 -1.96
N LYS A 97 -17.29 -34.02 -1.13
CA LYS A 97 -16.95 -35.10 -0.19
C LYS A 97 -18.06 -35.32 0.83
N GLU A 98 -18.62 -34.26 1.40
CA GLU A 98 -19.72 -34.34 2.34
C GLU A 98 -20.98 -34.95 1.70
N ARG A 99 -21.31 -34.55 0.47
CA ARG A 99 -22.45 -35.12 -0.28
C ARG A 99 -22.26 -36.60 -0.56
N LYS A 100 -21.07 -37.02 -0.96
CA LYS A 100 -20.76 -38.42 -1.20
C LYS A 100 -20.90 -39.24 0.08
N ASN A 101 -20.40 -38.75 1.20
CA ASN A 101 -20.53 -39.44 2.49
C ASN A 101 -21.98 -39.57 2.90
N PHE A 102 -22.77 -38.50 2.76
CA PHE A 102 -24.19 -38.50 3.10
C PHE A 102 -24.95 -39.49 2.20
N HIS A 103 -24.68 -39.48 0.91
CA HIS A 103 -25.36 -40.37 -0.04
C HIS A 103 -25.03 -41.83 0.21
N ALA A 104 -23.78 -42.16 0.53
CA ALA A 104 -23.36 -43.50 0.87
C ALA A 104 -24.10 -44.04 2.12
N LYS A 105 -24.24 -43.21 3.16
CA LYS A 105 -24.99 -43.58 4.37
C LYS A 105 -26.44 -43.82 4.06
N ALA A 106 -27.07 -43.00 3.21
CA ALA A 106 -28.48 -43.20 2.84
C ALA A 106 -28.68 -44.49 2.07
N ILE A 107 -27.77 -44.85 1.17
CA ILE A 107 -27.81 -46.12 0.42
C ILE A 107 -27.66 -47.28 1.36
N ASP A 108 -26.72 -47.26 2.28
CA ASP A 108 -26.51 -48.34 3.27
C ASP A 108 -27.75 -48.54 4.12
N GLY A 109 -28.43 -47.48 4.51
CA GLY A 109 -29.68 -47.55 5.26
C GLY A 109 -30.83 -48.19 4.48
N TYR A 110 -30.83 -47.99 3.15
CA TYR A 110 -31.86 -48.62 2.30
C TYR A 110 -31.59 -50.07 1.97
N SER A 111 -30.35 -50.52 2.06
CA SER A 111 -30.00 -51.93 1.74
C SER A 111 -30.31 -52.89 2.85
N GLU A 112 -30.66 -52.40 3.98
CA GLU A 112 -31.17 -53.23 5.09
C GLU A 112 -32.69 -53.42 4.95
#